data_765d2fdcb5aa9832732b4ea76c54594b
#
_entry.id   765d2fdcb5aa9832732b4ea76c54594b
#
_cell.length_a   1.000
_cell.length_b   1.000
_cell.length_c   1.000
_cell.angle_alpha   90.00
_cell.angle_beta   90.00
_cell.angle_gamma   90.00
#
_symmetry.space_group_name_H-M   'P 1'
#
loop_
_entity.id
_entity.type
_entity.pdbx_description
1 polymer ?
#
loop_
_entity_poly.entity_id
_entity_poly.type
_entity_poly.pdbx_seq_one_letter_code
_entity_poly.pdbx_strand_id
1 'polypeptide(L)'
;MKMIDLYNKAVKLGATDFGKSTTKNKRFYVIYKGKKINFGSKTGSTFIDHNDKLIKKNWRARHSKIIRDDGVPFYKIKTSPEFWSWKILW
;
A
#
# COMPACT_ATOMS: atom_id res chain seq x y z
N MET A 1 -2.76 10.02 10.25
CA MET A 1 -3.66 10.30 9.12
C MET A 1 -4.99 9.59 9.36
N LYS A 2 -6.10 10.28 9.08
CA LYS A 2 -7.43 9.71 9.33
C LYS A 2 -7.82 8.68 8.27
N MET A 3 -8.67 7.72 8.63
CA MET A 3 -9.15 6.71 7.70
C MET A 3 -9.84 7.30 6.47
N ILE A 4 -10.59 8.40 6.62
CA ILE A 4 -11.26 9.05 5.49
C ILE A 4 -10.25 9.60 4.48
N ASP A 5 -9.11 10.10 4.94
CA ASP A 5 -8.06 10.60 4.06
C ASP A 5 -7.43 9.47 3.26
N LEU A 6 -7.22 8.31 3.90
CA LEU A 6 -6.69 7.13 3.23
C LEU A 6 -7.69 6.57 2.20
N TYR A 7 -8.97 6.56 2.57
CA TYR A 7 -10.06 6.16 1.67
C TYR A 7 -10.08 7.04 0.41
N ASN A 8 -10.06 8.36 0.60
CA ASN A 8 -10.08 9.31 -0.52
C ASN A 8 -8.85 9.14 -1.42
N LYS A 9 -7.70 8.89 -0.84
CA LYS A 9 -6.47 8.63 -1.59
C LYS A 9 -6.57 7.35 -2.43
N ALA A 10 -7.11 6.28 -1.84
CA ALA A 10 -7.33 5.02 -2.55
C ALA A 10 -8.29 5.19 -3.72
N VAL A 11 -9.40 5.89 -3.53
CA VAL A 11 -10.39 6.16 -4.58
C VAL A 11 -9.76 6.97 -5.72
N LYS A 12 -8.94 7.98 -5.41
CA LYS A 12 -8.19 8.74 -6.42
C LYS A 12 -7.29 7.86 -7.29
N LEU A 13 -6.75 6.79 -6.71
CA LEU A 13 -5.88 5.84 -7.40
C LEU A 13 -6.66 4.79 -8.20
N GLY A 14 -7.99 4.81 -8.13
CA GLY A 14 -8.86 3.93 -8.88
C GLY A 14 -9.56 2.84 -8.08
N ALA A 15 -9.39 2.79 -6.76
CA ALA A 15 -10.09 1.82 -5.93
C ALA A 15 -11.58 2.14 -5.83
N THR A 16 -12.43 1.12 -5.80
CA THR A 16 -13.87 1.27 -5.58
C THR A 16 -14.25 1.13 -4.12
N ASP A 17 -13.34 0.59 -3.29
CA ASP A 17 -13.53 0.49 -1.84
C ASP A 17 -12.17 0.42 -1.14
N PHE A 18 -12.16 0.74 0.15
CA PHE A 18 -10.99 0.71 1.03
C PHE A 18 -11.45 0.52 2.46
N GLY A 19 -10.73 -0.28 3.23
CA GLY A 19 -11.05 -0.49 4.64
C GLY A 19 -9.97 -1.28 5.37
N LYS A 20 -10.26 -1.60 6.63
CA LYS A 20 -9.38 -2.45 7.44
C LYS A 20 -9.49 -3.90 6.99
N SER A 21 -8.35 -4.55 6.77
CA SER A 21 -8.32 -5.95 6.36
C SER A 21 -8.73 -6.88 7.51
N THR A 22 -9.49 -7.92 7.18
CA THR A 22 -9.78 -9.02 8.10
C THR A 22 -8.80 -10.19 7.89
N THR A 23 -7.93 -10.11 6.89
CA THR A 23 -6.92 -11.12 6.61
C THR A 23 -5.81 -11.04 7.67
N LYS A 24 -5.38 -12.20 8.18
CA LYS A 24 -4.31 -12.30 9.17
C LYS A 24 -3.05 -11.60 8.68
N ASN A 25 -2.45 -10.79 9.53
CA ASN A 25 -1.21 -10.05 9.30
C ASN A 25 -1.30 -8.95 8.23
N LYS A 26 -2.49 -8.65 7.71
CA LYS A 26 -2.69 -7.54 6.77
C LYS A 26 -3.43 -6.39 7.45
N ARG A 27 -3.02 -5.15 7.12
CA ARG A 27 -3.54 -3.95 7.79
C ARG A 27 -4.79 -3.40 7.11
N PHE A 28 -4.76 -3.26 5.77
CA PHE A 28 -5.83 -2.67 4.98
C PHE A 28 -6.14 -3.51 3.75
N TYR A 29 -7.27 -3.20 3.10
CA TYR A 29 -7.60 -3.74 1.79
C TYR A 29 -8.13 -2.64 0.87
N VAL A 30 -8.04 -2.88 -0.42
CA VAL A 30 -8.74 -2.11 -1.46
C VAL A 30 -9.47 -3.08 -2.38
N ILE A 31 -10.53 -2.57 -3.03
CA ILE A 31 -11.13 -3.27 -4.17
C ILE A 31 -10.75 -2.49 -5.43
N TYR A 32 -10.04 -3.14 -6.33
CA TYR A 32 -9.58 -2.53 -7.57
C TYR A 32 -9.97 -3.44 -8.74
N LYS A 33 -10.81 -2.90 -9.65
CA LYS A 33 -11.35 -3.66 -10.80
C LYS A 33 -11.96 -4.99 -10.37
N GLY A 34 -12.73 -4.99 -9.30
CA GLY A 34 -13.39 -6.17 -8.75
C GLY A 34 -12.50 -7.11 -7.94
N LYS A 35 -11.21 -6.83 -7.84
CA LYS A 35 -10.27 -7.67 -7.08
C LYS A 35 -9.99 -7.07 -5.70
N LYS A 36 -10.14 -7.89 -4.66
CA LYS A 36 -9.76 -7.49 -3.29
C LYS A 36 -8.25 -7.69 -3.10
N ILE A 37 -7.57 -6.62 -2.73
CA ILE A 37 -6.11 -6.62 -2.51
C ILE A 37 -5.85 -6.23 -1.07
N ASN A 38 -5.35 -7.18 -0.26
CA ASN A 38 -4.94 -6.92 1.12
C ASN A 38 -3.48 -6.47 1.12
N PHE A 39 -3.16 -5.43 1.89
CA PHE A 39 -1.80 -4.88 1.90
C PHE A 39 -1.45 -4.32 3.28
N GLY A 40 -0.15 -4.08 3.47
CA GLY A 40 0.40 -3.58 4.73
C GLY A 40 0.56 -4.69 5.78
N SER A 41 1.38 -4.40 6.80
CA SER A 41 1.58 -5.30 7.93
C SER A 41 0.89 -4.75 9.17
N LYS A 42 0.20 -5.61 9.93
CA LYS A 42 -0.42 -5.22 11.21
C LYS A 42 0.61 -4.90 12.29
N THR A 43 1.81 -5.46 12.18
CA THR A 43 2.84 -5.36 13.22
C THR A 43 3.88 -4.29 12.93
N GLY A 44 3.94 -3.78 11.70
CA GLY A 44 4.92 -2.78 11.29
C GLY A 44 4.39 -1.36 11.43
N SER A 45 5.31 -0.41 11.66
CA SER A 45 5.03 1.02 11.58
C SER A 45 5.34 1.53 10.19
N THR A 46 4.50 2.42 9.67
CA THR A 46 4.65 2.99 8.32
C THR A 46 4.75 4.50 8.38
N PHE A 47 4.99 5.15 7.24
CA PHE A 47 5.14 6.61 7.20
C PHE A 47 3.90 7.34 7.74
N ILE A 48 2.69 6.81 7.52
CA ILE A 48 1.48 7.41 8.07
C ILE A 48 1.43 7.36 9.60
N ASP A 49 2.23 6.51 10.23
CA ASP A 49 2.31 6.38 11.69
C ASP A 49 3.41 7.26 12.29
N HIS A 50 4.63 7.23 11.71
CA HIS A 50 5.80 7.88 12.29
C HIS A 50 6.21 9.19 11.60
N ASN A 51 5.80 9.43 10.36
CA ASN A 51 6.15 10.61 9.56
C ASN A 51 7.67 10.84 9.40
N ASP A 52 8.49 9.79 9.54
CA ASP A 52 9.94 9.87 9.41
C ASP A 52 10.35 9.74 7.94
N LYS A 53 10.79 10.87 7.36
CA LYS A 53 11.17 10.95 5.95
C LYS A 53 12.38 10.09 5.59
N LEU A 54 13.31 9.89 6.53
CA LEU A 54 14.48 9.04 6.29
C LEU A 54 14.09 7.58 6.21
N ILE A 55 13.23 7.12 7.10
CA ILE A 55 12.70 5.75 7.09
C ILE A 55 11.90 5.53 5.81
N LYS A 56 11.08 6.50 5.40
CA LYS A 56 10.33 6.46 4.15
C LYS A 56 11.27 6.28 2.95
N LYS A 57 12.32 7.09 2.87
CA LYS A 57 13.31 7.04 1.79
C LYS A 57 13.98 5.66 1.73
N ASN A 58 14.40 5.14 2.87
CA ASN A 58 15.05 3.83 2.95
C ASN A 58 14.10 2.69 2.58
N TRP A 59 12.85 2.75 3.04
CA TRP A 59 11.83 1.77 2.68
C TRP A 59 11.59 1.74 1.16
N ARG A 60 11.40 2.92 0.55
CA ARG A 60 11.19 3.03 -0.89
C ARG A 60 12.40 2.55 -1.69
N ALA A 61 13.61 2.85 -1.24
CA ALA A 61 14.82 2.41 -1.91
C ALA A 61 14.92 0.88 -1.93
N ARG A 62 14.58 0.21 -0.83
CA ARG A 62 14.57 -1.26 -0.77
C ARG A 62 13.47 -1.86 -1.63
N HIS A 63 12.25 -1.33 -1.50
CA HIS A 63 11.07 -1.90 -2.17
C HIS A 63 11.03 -1.59 -3.66
N SER A 64 11.71 -0.53 -4.13
CA SER A 64 11.81 -0.24 -5.57
C SER A 64 12.56 -1.34 -6.34
N LYS A 65 13.37 -2.14 -5.65
CA LYS A 65 14.15 -3.23 -6.24
C LYS A 65 13.39 -4.55 -6.32
N ILE A 66 12.19 -4.62 -5.73
CA ILE A 66 11.34 -5.81 -5.81
C ILE A 66 10.60 -5.76 -7.14
N ILE A 67 11.04 -6.60 -8.08
CA ILE A 67 10.53 -6.60 -9.46
C ILE A 67 9.88 -7.94 -9.82
N ARG A 68 8.90 -7.86 -10.73
CA ARG A 68 8.25 -9.04 -11.30
C ARG A 68 9.17 -9.68 -12.34
N ASP A 69 8.88 -10.93 -12.73
CA ASP A 69 9.71 -11.70 -13.69
C ASP A 69 9.93 -10.97 -15.02
N ASP A 70 8.98 -10.12 -15.43
CA ASP A 70 9.09 -9.33 -16.67
C ASP A 70 9.87 -8.02 -16.49
N GLY A 71 10.45 -7.78 -15.30
CA GLY A 71 11.25 -6.60 -15.01
C GLY A 71 10.46 -5.38 -14.52
N VAL A 72 9.13 -5.47 -14.38
CA VAL A 72 8.31 -4.36 -13.89
C VAL A 72 8.34 -4.32 -12.36
N PRO A 73 8.71 -3.19 -11.73
CA PRO A 73 8.67 -3.08 -10.28
C PRO A 73 7.25 -3.27 -9.74
N PHE A 74 7.09 -4.06 -8.68
CA PHE A 74 5.78 -4.32 -8.08
C PHE A 74 5.07 -3.05 -7.60
N TYR A 75 5.80 -2.03 -7.16
CA TYR A 75 5.18 -0.78 -6.72
C TYR A 75 4.46 -0.02 -7.85
N LYS A 76 4.70 -0.37 -9.10
CA LYS A 76 4.01 0.20 -10.27
C LYS A 76 2.82 -0.64 -10.74
N ILE A 77 2.59 -1.82 -10.14
CA ILE A 77 1.56 -2.75 -10.58
C ILE A 77 0.34 -2.61 -9.68
N LYS A 78 -0.74 -2.02 -10.21
CA LYS A 78 -1.96 -1.71 -9.43
C LYS A 78 -2.68 -2.93 -8.85
N THR A 79 -2.45 -4.12 -9.38
CA THR A 79 -3.00 -5.36 -8.82
C THR A 79 -2.12 -5.97 -7.73
N SER A 80 -0.99 -5.35 -7.43
CA SER A 80 -0.03 -5.80 -6.41
C SER A 80 -0.25 -5.09 -5.07
N PRO A 81 -0.17 -5.81 -3.94
CA PRO A 81 -0.18 -5.17 -2.61
C PRO A 81 0.92 -4.13 -2.44
N GLU A 82 2.07 -4.32 -3.10
CA GLU A 82 3.20 -3.39 -3.04
C GLU A 82 2.83 -1.99 -3.55
N PHE A 83 2.06 -1.91 -4.65
CA PHE A 83 1.59 -0.63 -5.18
C PHE A 83 0.79 0.14 -4.12
N TRP A 84 -0.16 -0.52 -3.47
CA TRP A 84 -1.04 0.10 -2.49
C TRP A 84 -0.31 0.47 -1.21
N SER A 85 0.63 -0.37 -0.76
CA SER A 85 1.51 -0.03 0.37
C SER A 85 2.36 1.20 0.06
N TRP A 86 2.94 1.26 -1.13
CA TRP A 86 3.76 2.39 -1.57
C TRP A 86 2.96 3.69 -1.62
N LYS A 87 1.78 3.65 -2.21
CA LYS A 87 0.97 4.86 -2.47
C LYS A 87 0.21 5.34 -1.24
N ILE A 88 -0.19 4.44 -0.34
CA ILE A 88 -1.05 4.79 0.80
C ILE A 88 -0.27 4.86 2.10
N LEU A 89 0.59 3.89 2.39
CA LEU A 89 1.29 3.78 3.67
C LEU A 89 2.63 4.51 3.69
N TRP A 90 3.26 4.61 2.58
CA TRP A 90 4.60 5.19 2.40
C TRP A 90 4.61 6.27 1.32
#